data_4a1e52e9866773742b168e2f3dfb94f4
#
_entry.id   4a1e52e9866773742b168e2f3dfb94f4
#
_cell.length_a   1.000
_cell.length_b   1.000
_cell.length_c   1.000
_cell.angle_alpha   90.00
_cell.angle_beta   90.00
_cell.angle_gamma   90.00
#
_symmetry.space_group_name_H-M   'P 1'
#
loop_
_entity.id
_entity.type
_entity.pdbx_description
1 polymer ?
#
loop_
_entity_poly.entity_id
_entity_poly.type
_entity_poly.pdbx_seq_one_letter_code
_entity_poly.pdbx_strand_id
1 'polypeptide(L)'
;MTRDLRLLPVAVGAWGVALICVFVPGTAGWLAGGCLASAVIIGAVLALRRPAAATWSGLMIVVLAAGAAVAFTVLVQSADRDAVREWDGRVVEAVGQVSSSASVGRDGRLWMDVQLSGIGAPGAAGLASGPVRIGIAEAEGFVLGAVVRVTGESVGTDPGERAGLVVFVTVGTVERAAPGVFGIAADLRRSFVERATRLPEPGAGLLPGLAVGDTTAVPAAVDADMRTSGLSHLTAVSGDTNGEGGGYEISPAGSSQGTDHRDVDVGGRGGA
;
A
#
# COMPACT_ATOMS: atom_id res chain seq x y z
N MET A 1 38.97 13.22 -7.93
CA MET A 1 38.12 12.11 -7.47
C MET A 1 37.55 11.43 -8.71
N THR A 2 38.15 10.33 -9.15
CA THR A 2 37.63 9.50 -10.23
C THR A 2 36.40 8.75 -9.72
N ARG A 3 35.21 9.07 -10.24
CA ARG A 3 33.98 8.33 -9.91
C ARG A 3 34.11 6.91 -10.45
N ASP A 4 34.08 5.92 -9.57
CA ASP A 4 34.10 4.51 -9.95
C ASP A 4 32.71 4.12 -10.49
N LEU A 5 32.55 4.12 -11.81
CA LEU A 5 31.29 3.82 -12.51
C LEU A 5 31.08 2.33 -12.79
N ARG A 6 31.88 1.45 -12.20
CA ARG A 6 31.83 0.00 -12.47
C ARG A 6 30.50 -0.65 -12.12
N LEU A 7 29.79 -0.11 -11.12
CA LEU A 7 28.47 -0.62 -10.71
C LEU A 7 27.30 -0.02 -11.51
N LEU A 8 27.55 1.00 -12.34
CA LEU A 8 26.50 1.64 -13.13
C LEU A 8 25.73 0.65 -14.03
N PRO A 9 26.39 -0.28 -14.76
CA PRO A 9 25.66 -1.26 -15.58
C PRO A 9 24.76 -2.18 -14.76
N VAL A 10 25.17 -2.54 -13.52
CA VAL A 10 24.37 -3.38 -12.63
C VAL A 10 23.11 -2.63 -12.20
N ALA A 11 23.26 -1.38 -11.80
CA ALA A 11 22.14 -0.54 -11.37
C ALA A 11 21.14 -0.31 -12.53
N VAL A 12 21.65 0.02 -13.72
CA VAL A 12 20.81 0.25 -14.92
C VAL A 12 20.10 -1.05 -15.34
N GLY A 13 20.79 -2.20 -15.31
CA GLY A 13 20.19 -3.49 -15.62
C GLY A 13 19.08 -3.89 -14.64
N ALA A 14 19.34 -3.78 -13.34
CA ALA A 14 18.36 -4.06 -12.31
C ALA A 14 17.14 -3.12 -12.40
N TRP A 15 17.37 -1.83 -12.64
CA TRP A 15 16.31 -0.85 -12.81
C TRP A 15 15.49 -1.10 -14.09
N GLY A 16 16.14 -1.46 -15.20
CA GLY A 16 15.45 -1.82 -16.44
C GLY A 16 14.54 -3.04 -16.28
N VAL A 17 15.01 -4.09 -15.59
CA VAL A 17 14.18 -5.27 -15.25
C VAL A 17 13.01 -4.87 -14.36
N ALA A 18 13.25 -4.05 -13.34
CA ALA A 18 12.18 -3.57 -12.47
C ALA A 18 11.09 -2.80 -13.24
N LEU A 19 11.50 -1.89 -14.14
CA LEU A 19 10.56 -1.16 -15.01
C LEU A 19 9.73 -2.11 -15.88
N ILE A 20 10.34 -3.09 -16.53
CA ILE A 20 9.61 -4.05 -17.38
C ILE A 20 8.60 -4.81 -16.53
N CYS A 21 8.98 -5.28 -15.34
CA CYS A 21 8.07 -5.99 -14.45
C CYS A 21 6.88 -5.14 -14.00
N VAL A 22 7.06 -3.83 -13.79
CA VAL A 22 5.99 -2.90 -13.37
C VAL A 22 5.05 -2.58 -14.54
N PHE A 23 5.59 -2.26 -15.72
CA PHE A 23 4.77 -1.84 -16.87
C PHE A 23 4.15 -2.99 -17.66
N VAL A 24 4.71 -4.20 -17.58
CA VAL A 24 4.21 -5.38 -18.29
C VAL A 24 3.91 -6.50 -17.29
N PRO A 25 2.69 -6.52 -16.73
CA PRO A 25 2.29 -7.57 -15.77
C PRO A 25 2.47 -8.98 -16.35
N GLY A 26 2.91 -9.93 -15.53
CA GLY A 26 3.11 -11.33 -15.93
C GLY A 26 4.47 -11.66 -16.57
N THR A 27 5.33 -10.67 -16.85
CA THR A 27 6.68 -10.94 -17.43
C THR A 27 7.72 -11.32 -16.38
N ALA A 28 7.46 -11.10 -15.09
CA ALA A 28 8.44 -11.30 -14.01
C ALA A 28 9.01 -12.73 -13.99
N GLY A 29 8.16 -13.77 -14.18
CA GLY A 29 8.61 -15.17 -14.22
C GLY A 29 9.53 -15.47 -15.40
N TRP A 30 9.19 -14.97 -16.59
CA TRP A 30 10.00 -15.14 -17.80
C TRP A 30 11.34 -14.40 -17.70
N LEU A 31 11.34 -13.20 -17.13
CA LEU A 31 12.55 -12.41 -16.90
C LEU A 31 13.45 -13.06 -15.84
N ALA A 32 12.89 -13.54 -14.73
CA ALA A 32 13.67 -14.23 -13.72
C ALA A 32 14.34 -15.49 -14.28
N GLY A 33 13.56 -16.35 -14.97
CA GLY A 33 14.07 -17.55 -15.62
C GLY A 33 15.09 -17.26 -16.72
N GLY A 34 14.81 -16.30 -17.59
CA GLY A 34 15.69 -15.91 -18.70
C GLY A 34 17.02 -15.33 -18.24
N CYS A 35 17.01 -14.42 -17.26
CA CYS A 35 18.21 -13.86 -16.66
C CYS A 35 19.05 -14.93 -15.95
N LEU A 36 18.40 -15.81 -15.17
CA LEU A 36 19.10 -16.88 -14.47
C LEU A 36 19.73 -17.89 -15.45
N ALA A 37 18.96 -18.34 -16.45
CA ALA A 37 19.46 -19.25 -17.47
C ALA A 37 20.65 -18.64 -18.24
N SER A 38 20.56 -17.38 -18.63
CA SER A 38 21.64 -16.65 -19.32
C SER A 38 22.88 -16.54 -18.43
N ALA A 39 22.73 -16.24 -17.15
CA ALA A 39 23.86 -16.18 -16.20
C ALA A 39 24.56 -17.54 -16.08
N VAL A 40 23.78 -18.63 -15.97
CA VAL A 40 24.31 -20.01 -15.89
C VAL A 40 25.04 -20.40 -17.17
N ILE A 41 24.44 -20.12 -18.33
CA ILE A 41 25.06 -20.43 -19.63
C ILE A 41 26.40 -19.70 -19.79
N ILE A 42 26.45 -18.39 -19.51
CA ILE A 42 27.68 -17.60 -19.58
C ILE A 42 28.70 -18.14 -18.59
N GLY A 43 28.31 -18.46 -17.34
CA GLY A 43 29.19 -19.07 -16.35
C GLY A 43 29.78 -20.42 -16.81
N ALA A 44 28.95 -21.29 -17.38
CA ALA A 44 29.37 -22.58 -17.90
C ALA A 44 30.34 -22.43 -19.09
N VAL A 45 30.05 -21.53 -20.03
CA VAL A 45 30.95 -21.25 -21.17
C VAL A 45 32.31 -20.71 -20.70
N LEU A 46 32.32 -19.83 -19.67
CA LEU A 46 33.56 -19.33 -19.09
C LEU A 46 34.34 -20.40 -18.37
N ALA A 47 33.69 -21.32 -17.66
CA ALA A 47 34.34 -22.44 -17.00
C ALA A 47 35.01 -23.42 -18.00
N LEU A 48 34.41 -23.58 -19.18
CA LEU A 48 34.92 -24.46 -20.24
C LEU A 48 35.98 -23.81 -21.11
N ARG A 49 35.98 -22.47 -21.28
CA ARG A 49 36.92 -21.71 -22.07
C ARG A 49 37.88 -20.97 -21.17
N ARG A 50 39.21 -21.11 -21.41
CA ARG A 50 40.25 -20.39 -20.64
C ARG A 50 40.09 -18.87 -20.83
N PRO A 51 40.14 -18.07 -19.77
CA PRO A 51 39.61 -16.71 -19.74
C PRO A 51 40.63 -15.67 -20.23
N ALA A 52 40.51 -15.24 -21.49
CA ALA A 52 41.14 -13.98 -21.92
C ALA A 52 40.20 -12.75 -21.74
N ALA A 53 38.91 -12.95 -21.46
CA ALA A 53 37.90 -11.88 -21.40
C ALA A 53 37.12 -11.86 -20.03
N ALA A 54 37.76 -12.24 -18.93
CA ALA A 54 37.11 -12.55 -17.64
C ALA A 54 36.39 -11.36 -16.98
N THR A 55 36.82 -10.12 -17.19
CA THR A 55 36.28 -8.95 -16.47
C THR A 55 34.89 -8.52 -16.96
N TRP A 56 34.66 -8.46 -18.25
CA TRP A 56 33.35 -8.07 -18.82
C TRP A 56 32.30 -9.17 -18.64
N SER A 57 32.71 -10.42 -18.77
CA SER A 57 31.83 -11.56 -18.60
C SER A 57 31.38 -11.71 -17.13
N GLY A 58 32.28 -11.45 -16.18
CA GLY A 58 31.93 -11.41 -14.75
C GLY A 58 30.90 -10.32 -14.43
N LEU A 59 31.08 -9.12 -14.98
CA LEU A 59 30.11 -8.03 -14.82
C LEU A 59 28.74 -8.40 -15.38
N MET A 60 28.69 -9.03 -16.56
CA MET A 60 27.45 -9.48 -17.18
C MET A 60 26.70 -10.51 -16.32
N ILE A 61 27.42 -11.45 -15.71
CA ILE A 61 26.81 -12.41 -14.77
C ILE A 61 26.20 -11.69 -13.58
N VAL A 62 26.89 -10.69 -13.00
CA VAL A 62 26.37 -9.91 -11.87
C VAL A 62 25.12 -9.13 -12.27
N VAL A 63 25.11 -8.50 -13.46
CA VAL A 63 23.91 -7.78 -13.98
C VAL A 63 22.72 -8.73 -14.11
N LEU A 64 22.94 -9.90 -14.71
CA LEU A 64 21.89 -10.90 -14.91
C LEU A 64 21.41 -11.50 -13.59
N ALA A 65 22.31 -11.76 -12.64
CA ALA A 65 21.95 -12.25 -11.32
C ALA A 65 21.14 -11.21 -10.54
N ALA A 66 21.53 -9.93 -10.59
CA ALA A 66 20.78 -8.84 -9.99
C ALA A 66 19.38 -8.68 -10.64
N GLY A 67 19.31 -8.75 -11.98
CA GLY A 67 18.04 -8.73 -12.71
C GLY A 67 17.14 -9.92 -12.34
N ALA A 68 17.70 -11.12 -12.25
CA ALA A 68 16.94 -12.31 -11.81
C ALA A 68 16.41 -12.16 -10.38
N ALA A 69 17.22 -11.62 -9.46
CA ALA A 69 16.81 -11.38 -8.07
C ALA A 69 15.65 -10.38 -7.99
N VAL A 70 15.73 -9.28 -8.75
CA VAL A 70 14.65 -8.27 -8.82
C VAL A 70 13.37 -8.90 -9.38
N ALA A 71 13.45 -9.59 -10.51
CA ALA A 71 12.30 -10.22 -11.14
C ALA A 71 11.68 -11.30 -10.25
N PHE A 72 12.49 -12.09 -9.53
CA PHE A 72 12.02 -13.09 -8.57
C PHE A 72 11.30 -12.45 -7.39
N THR A 73 11.82 -11.35 -6.85
CA THR A 73 11.15 -10.61 -5.76
C THR A 73 9.78 -10.11 -6.19
N VAL A 74 9.67 -9.56 -7.42
CA VAL A 74 8.38 -9.12 -7.97
C VAL A 74 7.44 -10.32 -8.17
N LEU A 75 7.94 -11.45 -8.67
CA LEU A 75 7.14 -12.66 -8.89
C LEU A 75 6.52 -13.18 -7.58
N VAL A 76 7.31 -13.27 -6.51
CA VAL A 76 6.81 -13.73 -5.20
C VAL A 76 5.75 -12.77 -4.66
N GLN A 77 6.02 -11.48 -4.72
CA GLN A 77 5.06 -10.46 -4.24
C GLN A 77 3.78 -10.39 -5.09
N SER A 78 3.86 -10.67 -6.39
CA SER A 78 2.66 -10.70 -7.24
C SER A 78 1.76 -11.88 -6.93
N ALA A 79 2.32 -13.06 -6.65
CA ALA A 79 1.56 -14.24 -6.26
C ALA A 79 0.75 -14.00 -4.97
N ASP A 80 1.37 -13.38 -3.97
CA ASP A 80 0.71 -13.02 -2.71
C ASP A 80 -0.44 -12.00 -2.95
N ARG A 81 -0.24 -11.03 -3.84
CA ARG A 81 -1.28 -10.06 -4.20
C ARG A 81 -2.44 -10.68 -4.94
N ASP A 82 -2.17 -11.59 -5.88
CA ASP A 82 -3.21 -12.25 -6.68
C ASP A 82 -4.10 -13.12 -5.79
N ALA A 83 -3.51 -13.84 -4.83
CA ALA A 83 -4.24 -14.63 -3.84
C ALA A 83 -5.17 -13.76 -2.96
N VAL A 84 -4.73 -12.56 -2.60
CA VAL A 84 -5.55 -11.62 -1.82
C VAL A 84 -6.67 -11.02 -2.68
N ARG A 85 -6.42 -10.75 -3.97
CA ARG A 85 -7.41 -10.19 -4.92
C ARG A 85 -8.61 -11.10 -5.19
N GLU A 86 -8.53 -12.40 -4.96
CA GLU A 86 -9.67 -13.32 -5.07
C GLU A 86 -10.83 -12.95 -4.14
N TRP A 87 -10.55 -12.12 -3.13
CA TRP A 87 -11.54 -11.65 -2.15
C TRP A 87 -12.17 -10.30 -2.50
N ASP A 88 -11.94 -9.77 -3.71
CA ASP A 88 -12.52 -8.52 -4.19
C ASP A 88 -14.07 -8.55 -4.16
N GLY A 89 -14.67 -7.44 -3.73
CA GLY A 89 -16.12 -7.24 -3.67
C GLY A 89 -16.84 -8.10 -2.62
N ARG A 90 -16.13 -8.62 -1.63
CA ARG A 90 -16.70 -9.50 -0.58
C ARG A 90 -16.55 -8.89 0.80
N VAL A 91 -17.39 -9.33 1.72
CA VAL A 91 -17.17 -9.10 3.15
C VAL A 91 -16.15 -10.12 3.63
N VAL A 92 -15.04 -9.63 4.14
CA VAL A 92 -13.90 -10.47 4.56
C VAL A 92 -13.56 -10.23 6.01
N GLU A 93 -13.01 -11.27 6.63
CA GLU A 93 -12.26 -11.19 7.87
C GLU A 93 -10.78 -11.30 7.54
N ALA A 94 -10.00 -10.31 7.92
CA ALA A 94 -8.58 -10.24 7.67
C ALA A 94 -7.83 -10.15 9.00
N VAL A 95 -6.76 -10.95 9.12
CA VAL A 95 -5.85 -10.95 10.26
C VAL A 95 -4.46 -10.62 9.76
N GLY A 96 -3.78 -9.69 10.42
CA GLY A 96 -2.44 -9.31 9.99
C GLY A 96 -1.77 -8.33 10.93
N GLN A 97 -0.51 -8.02 10.61
CA GLN A 97 0.29 -7.08 11.38
C GLN A 97 0.28 -5.70 10.71
N VAL A 98 0.02 -4.67 11.49
CA VAL A 98 0.11 -3.28 11.03
C VAL A 98 1.55 -2.95 10.63
N SER A 99 1.75 -2.56 9.38
CA SER A 99 3.06 -2.33 8.76
C SER A 99 3.35 -0.86 8.48
N SER A 100 2.35 0.02 8.61
CA SER A 100 2.53 1.47 8.49
C SER A 100 1.87 2.23 9.64
N SER A 101 2.29 3.47 9.85
CA SER A 101 1.57 4.38 10.76
C SER A 101 0.21 4.73 10.17
N ALA A 102 -0.79 4.89 11.05
CA ALA A 102 -2.11 5.35 10.63
C ALA A 102 -2.06 6.82 10.17
N SER A 103 -2.76 7.12 9.09
CA SER A 103 -2.97 8.48 8.57
C SER A 103 -4.46 8.76 8.41
N VAL A 104 -4.89 9.99 8.67
CA VAL A 104 -6.29 10.40 8.48
C VAL A 104 -6.53 10.69 7.01
N GLY A 105 -7.47 9.96 6.40
CA GLY A 105 -7.90 10.20 5.03
C GLY A 105 -8.86 11.40 4.92
N ARG A 106 -9.15 11.82 3.69
CA ARG A 106 -10.12 12.89 3.41
C ARG A 106 -11.55 12.53 3.83
N ASP A 107 -11.83 11.25 3.94
CA ASP A 107 -13.09 10.67 4.41
C ASP A 107 -13.20 10.61 5.94
N GLY A 108 -12.21 11.11 6.66
CA GLY A 108 -12.13 11.08 8.13
C GLY A 108 -11.78 9.71 8.72
N ARG A 109 -11.54 8.70 7.88
CA ARG A 109 -11.11 7.38 8.34
C ARG A 109 -9.61 7.37 8.59
N LEU A 110 -9.17 6.49 9.47
CA LEU A 110 -7.77 6.17 9.68
C LEU A 110 -7.36 5.08 8.68
N TRP A 111 -6.39 5.41 7.84
CA TRP A 111 -5.84 4.52 6.83
C TRP A 111 -4.47 4.01 7.25
N MET A 112 -4.26 2.70 7.10
CA MET A 112 -2.98 2.06 7.40
C MET A 112 -2.79 0.81 6.54
N ASP A 113 -1.53 0.44 6.33
CA ASP A 113 -1.18 -0.79 5.64
C ASP A 113 -1.03 -1.93 6.65
N VAL A 114 -1.51 -3.11 6.28
CA VAL A 114 -1.45 -4.33 7.08
C VAL A 114 -0.85 -5.44 6.23
N GLN A 115 0.17 -6.12 6.75
CA GLN A 115 0.68 -7.34 6.17
C GLN A 115 -0.17 -8.50 6.69
N LEU A 116 -0.95 -9.11 5.81
CA LEU A 116 -1.83 -10.21 6.16
C LEU A 116 -1.05 -11.46 6.59
N SER A 117 -1.60 -12.16 7.54
CA SER A 117 -1.29 -13.54 7.88
C SER A 117 -2.47 -14.49 7.59
N GLY A 118 -3.67 -13.93 7.38
CA GLY A 118 -4.86 -14.68 7.01
C GLY A 118 -5.97 -13.75 6.50
N ILE A 119 -6.77 -14.31 5.57
CA ILE A 119 -7.99 -13.68 5.05
C ILE A 119 -9.03 -14.78 4.76
N GLY A 120 -10.31 -14.45 4.88
CA GLY A 120 -11.39 -15.38 4.60
C GLY A 120 -12.76 -14.77 4.80
N ALA A 121 -13.78 -15.60 4.72
CA ALA A 121 -15.12 -15.23 5.16
C ALA A 121 -15.13 -14.99 6.68
N PRO A 122 -16.03 -14.13 7.21
CA PRO A 122 -16.13 -13.89 8.63
C PRO A 122 -16.26 -15.21 9.44
N GLY A 123 -15.38 -15.40 10.43
CA GLY A 123 -15.27 -16.62 11.23
C GLY A 123 -14.49 -17.78 10.57
N ALA A 124 -13.98 -17.63 9.36
CA ALA A 124 -13.27 -18.67 8.62
C ALA A 124 -12.02 -18.13 7.89
N ALA A 125 -11.24 -17.28 8.55
CA ALA A 125 -9.99 -16.77 7.98
C ALA A 125 -8.98 -17.90 7.77
N GLY A 126 -8.58 -18.12 6.51
CA GLY A 126 -7.52 -19.04 6.10
C GLY A 126 -6.16 -18.34 6.05
N LEU A 127 -5.09 -19.14 5.98
CA LEU A 127 -3.74 -18.59 5.83
C LEU A 127 -3.60 -17.89 4.46
N ALA A 128 -3.19 -16.65 4.47
CA ALA A 128 -2.86 -15.87 3.28
C ALA A 128 -1.83 -14.83 3.64
N SER A 129 -0.96 -14.51 2.70
CA SER A 129 0.04 -13.46 2.84
C SER A 129 -0.18 -12.40 1.78
N GLY A 130 -0.03 -11.15 2.12
CA GLY A 130 -0.11 -10.05 1.16
C GLY A 130 -0.33 -8.71 1.83
N PRO A 131 0.06 -7.61 1.18
CA PRO A 131 -0.19 -6.28 1.68
C PRO A 131 -1.63 -5.86 1.39
N VAL A 132 -2.33 -5.39 2.42
CA VAL A 132 -3.69 -4.86 2.35
C VAL A 132 -3.73 -3.49 3.01
N ARG A 133 -4.49 -2.57 2.47
CA ARG A 133 -4.77 -1.28 3.07
C ARG A 133 -6.11 -1.34 3.78
N ILE A 134 -6.17 -0.91 5.02
CA ILE A 134 -7.41 -0.86 5.80
C ILE A 134 -7.81 0.57 6.12
N GLY A 135 -9.11 0.85 6.01
CA GLY A 135 -9.73 2.12 6.41
C GLY A 135 -10.73 1.88 7.53
N ILE A 136 -10.48 2.45 8.70
CA ILE A 136 -11.32 2.27 9.89
C ILE A 136 -11.73 3.63 10.47
N ALA A 137 -12.95 3.74 10.99
CA ALA A 137 -13.45 5.00 11.55
C ALA A 137 -12.74 5.38 12.87
N GLU A 138 -12.53 4.40 13.73
CA GLU A 138 -11.79 4.56 14.99
C GLU A 138 -10.89 3.35 15.18
N ALA A 139 -9.64 3.57 15.58
CA ALA A 139 -8.61 2.53 15.62
C ALA A 139 -7.75 2.64 16.89
N GLU A 140 -8.38 2.59 18.06
CA GLU A 140 -7.61 2.56 19.32
C GLU A 140 -6.74 1.29 19.36
N GLY A 141 -5.44 1.47 19.58
CA GLY A 141 -4.47 0.37 19.64
C GLY A 141 -3.99 -0.17 18.29
N PHE A 142 -4.46 0.35 17.16
CA PHE A 142 -3.97 0.00 15.83
C PHE A 142 -2.65 0.72 15.53
N VAL A 143 -1.62 0.35 16.25
CA VAL A 143 -0.28 0.94 16.11
C VAL A 143 0.64 0.04 15.30
N LEU A 144 1.69 0.63 14.73
CA LEU A 144 2.70 -0.10 13.97
C LEU A 144 3.22 -1.32 14.76
N GLY A 145 3.17 -2.49 14.16
CA GLY A 145 3.60 -3.75 14.77
C GLY A 145 2.51 -4.51 15.54
N ALA A 146 1.34 -3.91 15.80
CA ALA A 146 0.21 -4.62 16.39
C ALA A 146 -0.37 -5.66 15.42
N VAL A 147 -0.85 -6.78 15.96
CA VAL A 147 -1.62 -7.75 15.19
C VAL A 147 -3.10 -7.45 15.39
N VAL A 148 -3.79 -7.26 14.28
CA VAL A 148 -5.19 -6.85 14.26
C VAL A 148 -6.04 -7.86 13.50
N ARG A 149 -7.27 -8.00 13.94
CA ARG A 149 -8.34 -8.70 13.22
C ARG A 149 -9.39 -7.68 12.82
N VAL A 150 -9.71 -7.65 11.56
CA VAL A 150 -10.68 -6.70 11.00
C VAL A 150 -11.69 -7.42 10.13
N THR A 151 -12.93 -6.96 10.20
CA THR A 151 -14.00 -7.43 9.31
C THR A 151 -14.55 -6.23 8.55
N GLY A 152 -14.69 -6.37 7.25
CA GLY A 152 -15.16 -5.28 6.42
C GLY A 152 -15.32 -5.68 4.96
N GLU A 153 -15.76 -4.74 4.15
CA GLU A 153 -15.90 -4.91 2.70
C GLU A 153 -14.57 -4.69 2.00
N SER A 154 -14.18 -5.60 1.13
CA SER A 154 -12.95 -5.53 0.37
C SER A 154 -13.21 -4.99 -1.04
N VAL A 155 -12.27 -4.17 -1.51
CA VAL A 155 -12.25 -3.62 -2.87
C VAL A 155 -10.87 -3.84 -3.46
N GLY A 156 -10.81 -4.39 -4.67
CA GLY A 156 -9.56 -4.61 -5.41
C GLY A 156 -8.88 -3.30 -5.77
N THR A 157 -7.56 -3.31 -5.78
CA THR A 157 -6.73 -2.16 -6.19
C THR A 157 -6.26 -2.33 -7.63
N ASP A 158 -5.84 -1.23 -8.26
CA ASP A 158 -5.28 -1.25 -9.60
C ASP A 158 -3.91 -1.97 -9.65
N PRO A 159 -3.56 -2.53 -10.81
CA PRO A 159 -2.22 -3.08 -11.03
C PRO A 159 -1.14 -2.01 -10.80
N GLY A 160 -0.16 -2.33 -9.96
CA GLY A 160 0.93 -1.41 -9.61
C GLY A 160 0.76 -0.70 -8.27
N GLU A 161 -0.41 -0.75 -7.65
CA GLU A 161 -0.59 -0.25 -6.29
C GLU A 161 0.15 -1.12 -5.26
N ARG A 162 0.49 -0.51 -4.11
CA ARG A 162 1.25 -1.19 -3.05
C ARG A 162 0.43 -2.27 -2.36
N ALA A 163 -0.85 -2.00 -2.08
CA ALA A 163 -1.80 -2.96 -1.51
C ALA A 163 -2.47 -3.79 -2.60
N GLY A 164 -2.79 -5.05 -2.33
CA GLY A 164 -3.56 -5.92 -3.23
C GLY A 164 -5.07 -5.70 -3.09
N LEU A 165 -5.52 -5.30 -1.90
CA LEU A 165 -6.91 -4.97 -1.56
C LEU A 165 -6.96 -3.74 -0.65
N VAL A 166 -8.07 -3.04 -0.71
CA VAL A 166 -8.51 -2.07 0.29
C VAL A 166 -9.66 -2.69 1.06
N VAL A 167 -9.61 -2.66 2.40
CA VAL A 167 -10.70 -3.15 3.25
C VAL A 167 -11.30 -1.99 4.03
N PHE A 168 -12.58 -1.74 3.81
CA PHE A 168 -13.38 -0.78 4.57
C PHE A 168 -13.89 -1.45 5.82
N VAL A 169 -13.20 -1.21 6.93
CA VAL A 169 -13.43 -1.93 8.19
C VAL A 169 -14.71 -1.45 8.86
N THR A 170 -15.57 -2.40 9.20
CA THR A 170 -16.78 -2.18 10.01
C THR A 170 -16.51 -2.50 11.48
N VAL A 171 -15.78 -3.61 11.73
CA VAL A 171 -15.41 -4.04 13.09
C VAL A 171 -13.94 -4.40 13.08
N GLY A 172 -13.19 -3.88 14.05
CA GLY A 172 -11.77 -4.17 14.21
C GLY A 172 -11.41 -4.40 15.67
N THR A 173 -10.52 -5.36 15.91
CA THR A 173 -10.01 -5.70 17.25
C THR A 173 -8.50 -5.89 17.19
N VAL A 174 -7.81 -5.52 18.27
CA VAL A 174 -6.38 -5.79 18.43
C VAL A 174 -6.24 -7.17 19.09
N GLU A 175 -5.69 -8.12 18.36
CA GLU A 175 -5.40 -9.45 18.89
C GLU A 175 -4.13 -9.48 19.73
N ARG A 176 -3.13 -8.71 19.31
CA ARG A 176 -1.86 -8.60 20.03
C ARG A 176 -1.32 -7.19 19.91
N ALA A 177 -1.05 -6.57 21.04
CA ALA A 177 -0.37 -5.28 21.09
C ALA A 177 1.03 -5.36 20.44
N ALA A 178 1.49 -4.22 19.94
CA ALA A 178 2.81 -4.13 19.32
C ALA A 178 3.93 -4.51 20.31
N PRO A 179 4.81 -5.45 19.96
CA PRO A 179 5.85 -5.91 20.88
C PRO A 179 7.08 -5.00 20.84
N GLY A 180 7.87 -5.05 21.93
CA GLY A 180 9.23 -4.48 21.99
C GLY A 180 9.28 -2.98 21.66
N VAL A 181 10.20 -2.60 20.79
CA VAL A 181 10.44 -1.18 20.43
C VAL A 181 9.22 -0.49 19.80
N PHE A 182 8.37 -1.22 19.08
CA PHE A 182 7.17 -0.66 18.49
C PHE A 182 6.14 -0.28 19.56
N GLY A 183 5.98 -1.12 20.60
CA GLY A 183 5.11 -0.79 21.74
C GLY A 183 5.64 0.42 22.51
N ILE A 184 6.94 0.46 22.81
CA ILE A 184 7.57 1.60 23.49
C ILE A 184 7.39 2.88 22.67
N ALA A 185 7.61 2.82 21.34
CA ALA A 185 7.44 3.97 20.46
C ALA A 185 5.99 4.46 20.42
N ALA A 186 5.02 3.54 20.40
CA ALA A 186 3.59 3.87 20.44
C ALA A 186 3.20 4.55 21.75
N ASP A 187 3.70 4.06 22.89
CA ASP A 187 3.43 4.65 24.21
C ASP A 187 4.08 6.03 24.35
N LEU A 188 5.32 6.17 23.85
CA LEU A 188 6.01 7.46 23.84
C LEU A 188 5.27 8.49 22.96
N ARG A 189 4.83 8.08 21.76
CA ARG A 189 4.02 8.91 20.87
C ARG A 189 2.72 9.35 21.55
N ARG A 190 1.97 8.42 22.16
CA ARG A 190 0.75 8.71 22.88
C ARG A 190 0.99 9.70 24.03
N SER A 191 1.98 9.44 24.88
CA SER A 191 2.36 10.32 25.98
C SER A 191 2.79 11.71 25.51
N PHE A 192 3.44 11.79 24.35
CA PHE A 192 3.83 13.07 23.75
C PHE A 192 2.58 13.84 23.28
N VAL A 193 1.69 13.20 22.52
CA VAL A 193 0.46 13.82 22.03
C VAL A 193 -0.41 14.32 23.19
N GLU A 194 -0.64 13.50 24.23
CA GLU A 194 -1.39 13.87 25.42
C GLU A 194 -0.81 15.09 26.15
N ARG A 195 0.50 15.24 26.17
CA ARG A 195 1.17 16.41 26.78
C ARG A 195 1.10 17.62 25.88
N ALA A 196 1.31 17.45 24.58
CA ALA A 196 1.27 18.52 23.60
C ALA A 196 -0.11 19.16 23.51
N THR A 197 -1.18 18.37 23.55
CA THR A 197 -2.57 18.87 23.51
C THR A 197 -2.98 19.68 24.74
N ARG A 198 -2.20 19.67 25.84
CA ARG A 198 -2.40 20.51 27.01
C ARG A 198 -1.77 21.90 26.89
N LEU A 199 -1.01 22.15 25.85
CA LEU A 199 -0.37 23.44 25.61
C LEU A 199 -1.38 24.46 25.08
N PRO A 200 -1.10 25.77 25.22
CA PRO A 200 -1.90 26.80 24.56
C PRO A 200 -1.81 26.68 23.03
N GLU A 201 -2.91 27.06 22.34
CA GLU A 201 -2.88 27.21 20.90
C GLU A 201 -1.92 28.35 20.45
N PRO A 202 -1.22 28.21 19.31
CA PRO A 202 -1.32 27.15 18.30
C PRO A 202 -0.43 25.93 18.60
N GLY A 203 0.24 25.86 19.72
CA GLY A 203 1.16 24.78 20.07
C GLY A 203 0.46 23.42 20.21
N ALA A 204 -0.72 23.39 20.80
CA ALA A 204 -1.49 22.16 21.03
C ALA A 204 -1.78 21.41 19.70
N GLY A 205 -2.20 22.15 18.67
CA GLY A 205 -2.51 21.56 17.37
C GLY A 205 -1.26 21.28 16.50
N LEU A 206 -0.27 22.18 16.52
CA LEU A 206 0.87 22.06 15.60
C LEU A 206 1.95 21.07 16.05
N LEU A 207 2.24 20.98 17.35
CA LEU A 207 3.35 20.14 17.83
C LEU A 207 3.16 18.65 17.54
N PRO A 208 1.97 18.04 17.73
CA PRO A 208 1.74 16.66 17.32
C PRO A 208 1.95 16.44 15.83
N GLY A 209 1.44 17.36 14.99
CA GLY A 209 1.64 17.32 13.53
C GLY A 209 3.11 17.34 13.12
N LEU A 210 3.88 18.28 13.67
CA LEU A 210 5.27 18.47 13.31
C LEU A 210 6.20 17.36 13.86
N ALA A 211 5.94 16.87 15.06
CA ALA A 211 6.85 15.93 15.71
C ALA A 211 6.55 14.46 15.38
N VAL A 212 5.28 14.10 15.28
CA VAL A 212 4.86 12.70 15.10
C VAL A 212 3.88 12.50 13.94
N GLY A 213 3.63 13.51 13.12
CA GLY A 213 2.73 13.43 11.97
C GLY A 213 1.25 13.29 12.34
N ASP A 214 0.87 13.64 13.56
CA ASP A 214 -0.52 13.60 14.00
C ASP A 214 -1.20 14.95 13.76
N THR A 215 -1.92 15.05 12.65
CA THR A 215 -2.60 16.27 12.23
C THR A 215 -4.05 16.37 12.72
N THR A 216 -4.52 15.41 13.52
CA THR A 216 -5.91 15.36 13.97
C THR A 216 -6.32 16.58 14.79
N ALA A 217 -5.40 17.16 15.55
CA ALA A 217 -5.64 18.35 16.38
C ALA A 217 -5.34 19.69 15.67
N VAL A 218 -4.90 19.69 14.40
CA VAL A 218 -4.60 20.93 13.67
C VAL A 218 -5.89 21.66 13.30
N PRO A 219 -6.11 22.91 13.77
CA PRO A 219 -7.28 23.68 13.39
C PRO A 219 -7.34 23.92 11.87
N ALA A 220 -8.54 23.82 11.29
CA ALA A 220 -8.71 24.00 9.83
C ALA A 220 -8.18 25.34 9.30
N ALA A 221 -8.27 26.39 10.09
CA ALA A 221 -7.72 27.71 9.74
C ALA A 221 -6.19 27.66 9.62
N VAL A 222 -5.51 27.00 10.56
CA VAL A 222 -4.04 26.85 10.56
C VAL A 222 -3.61 25.97 9.38
N ASP A 223 -4.33 24.90 9.08
CA ASP A 223 -4.07 24.04 7.91
C ASP A 223 -4.20 24.84 6.59
N ALA A 224 -5.24 25.68 6.47
CA ALA A 224 -5.42 26.57 5.32
C ALA A 224 -4.28 27.60 5.19
N ASP A 225 -3.85 28.20 6.29
CA ASP A 225 -2.74 29.14 6.32
C ASP A 225 -1.40 28.47 5.95
N MET A 226 -1.17 27.24 6.42
CA MET A 226 0.01 26.45 6.06
C MET A 226 0.03 26.10 4.57
N ARG A 227 -1.11 25.75 3.98
CA ARG A 227 -1.23 25.52 2.54
C ARG A 227 -0.94 26.79 1.73
N THR A 228 -1.51 27.91 2.16
CA THR A 228 -1.32 29.19 1.48
C THR A 228 0.14 29.68 1.54
N SER A 229 0.82 29.43 2.65
CA SER A 229 2.24 29.77 2.83
C SER A 229 3.21 28.74 2.25
N GLY A 230 2.73 27.64 1.66
CA GLY A 230 3.56 26.56 1.12
C GLY A 230 4.26 25.70 2.19
N LEU A 231 3.83 25.79 3.44
CA LEU A 231 4.41 25.05 4.58
C LEU A 231 3.72 23.70 4.86
N SER A 232 2.73 23.34 4.06
CA SER A 232 2.00 22.04 4.21
C SER A 232 2.93 20.82 4.16
N HIS A 233 4.07 20.91 3.48
CA HIS A 233 5.06 19.84 3.45
C HIS A 233 5.68 19.52 4.83
N LEU A 234 5.67 20.45 5.78
CA LEU A 234 6.22 20.23 7.13
C LEU A 234 5.35 19.28 7.95
N THR A 235 4.03 19.29 7.74
CA THR A 235 3.11 18.34 8.36
C THR A 235 2.98 17.06 7.56
N ALA A 236 3.11 17.13 6.22
CA ALA A 236 3.05 15.99 5.32
C ALA A 236 4.26 15.05 5.44
N VAL A 237 5.47 15.56 5.65
CA VAL A 237 6.71 14.75 5.74
C VAL A 237 6.70 13.75 6.89
N SER A 238 5.95 14.01 7.97
CA SER A 238 5.86 13.09 9.12
C SER A 238 4.83 11.97 8.96
N GLY A 239 3.90 12.08 8.02
CA GLY A 239 2.77 11.14 7.86
C GLY A 239 2.53 10.62 6.45
N ASP A 240 3.04 11.31 5.44
CA ASP A 240 2.62 11.10 4.06
C ASP A 240 3.73 10.50 3.18
N THR A 241 4.03 9.23 3.36
CA THR A 241 4.59 8.42 2.26
C THR A 241 3.49 7.90 1.32
N ASN A 242 2.23 8.34 1.50
CA ASN A 242 1.05 7.83 0.79
C ASN A 242 0.24 8.92 0.08
N GLY A 243 0.87 10.00 -0.35
CA GLY A 243 0.20 11.18 -0.91
C GLY A 243 -0.33 11.09 -2.33
N GLU A 244 -0.43 9.93 -2.96
CA GLU A 244 -1.10 9.76 -4.26
C GLU A 244 -1.84 8.43 -4.35
N GLY A 245 -2.71 8.16 -3.39
CA GLY A 245 -3.76 7.17 -3.54
C GLY A 245 -4.93 7.83 -4.25
N GLY A 246 -5.22 7.42 -5.49
CA GLY A 246 -6.40 7.86 -6.24
C GLY A 246 -7.64 7.79 -5.37
N GLY A 247 -8.43 8.86 -5.36
CA GLY A 247 -9.69 8.90 -4.64
C GLY A 247 -10.61 7.80 -5.17
N TYR A 248 -10.83 6.79 -4.36
CA TYR A 248 -11.88 5.81 -4.63
C TYR A 248 -13.22 6.51 -4.42
N GLU A 249 -13.78 7.06 -5.51
CA GLU A 249 -15.19 7.43 -5.55
C GLU A 249 -16.00 6.13 -5.53
N ILE A 250 -16.50 5.76 -4.37
CA ILE A 250 -17.52 4.72 -4.27
C ILE A 250 -18.80 5.34 -4.82
N SER A 251 -19.09 5.08 -6.09
CA SER A 251 -20.42 5.27 -6.62
C SER A 251 -21.33 4.27 -5.91
N PRO A 252 -22.37 4.72 -5.18
CA PRO A 252 -23.28 3.77 -4.56
C PRO A 252 -23.95 2.97 -5.67
N ALA A 253 -23.72 1.67 -5.66
CA ALA A 253 -24.30 0.74 -6.61
C ALA A 253 -25.82 0.82 -6.53
N GLY A 254 -26.43 1.32 -7.62
CA GLY A 254 -27.73 0.88 -8.10
C GLY A 254 -28.93 1.04 -7.17
N SER A 255 -29.48 2.25 -7.03
CA SER A 255 -30.91 2.39 -6.94
C SER A 255 -31.47 2.32 -8.39
N SER A 256 -31.79 1.12 -8.84
CA SER A 256 -32.62 0.94 -10.03
C SER A 256 -34.03 1.45 -9.72
N GLN A 257 -34.27 2.73 -9.93
CA GLN A 257 -35.61 3.23 -10.07
C GLN A 257 -36.10 2.81 -11.45
N GLY A 258 -36.86 1.70 -11.47
CA GLY A 258 -37.71 1.34 -12.58
C GLY A 258 -38.76 2.40 -12.76
N THR A 259 -38.56 3.29 -13.76
CA THR A 259 -39.62 4.14 -14.29
C THR A 259 -40.52 3.25 -15.17
N ASP A 260 -41.56 2.68 -14.54
CA ASP A 260 -42.70 2.11 -15.24
C ASP A 260 -43.56 3.29 -15.77
N HIS A 261 -43.24 3.69 -16.97
CA HIS A 261 -44.07 4.64 -17.75
C HIS A 261 -45.19 3.83 -18.42
N ARG A 262 -46.28 3.62 -17.68
CA ARG A 262 -47.55 3.24 -18.28
C ARG A 262 -48.22 4.52 -18.81
N ASP A 263 -48.14 4.71 -20.11
CA ASP A 263 -49.01 5.59 -20.86
C ASP A 263 -50.47 5.10 -20.72
N VAL A 264 -51.25 5.83 -19.96
CA VAL A 264 -52.70 5.69 -19.96
C VAL A 264 -53.24 6.69 -20.98
N ASP A 265 -53.48 6.15 -22.14
CA ASP A 265 -54.28 6.82 -23.19
C ASP A 265 -55.74 6.92 -22.73
N VAL A 266 -56.19 8.11 -22.39
CA VAL A 266 -57.61 8.41 -22.14
C VAL A 266 -58.15 9.20 -23.34
N GLY A 267 -58.64 8.43 -24.31
CA GLY A 267 -59.42 8.94 -25.40
C GLY A 267 -60.73 9.60 -24.93
N GLY A 268 -60.76 10.90 -25.05
CA GLY A 268 -62.00 11.65 -24.93
C GLY A 268 -62.90 11.48 -26.17
N ARG A 269 -64.14 11.08 -25.96
CA ARG A 269 -65.21 11.31 -26.89
C ARG A 269 -66.29 12.15 -26.22
N GLY A 270 -66.48 13.31 -26.83
CA GLY A 270 -67.59 14.21 -26.61
C GLY A 270 -68.90 13.73 -27.17
N GLY A 271 -69.92 14.46 -26.93
CA GLY A 271 -71.17 14.37 -27.67
C GLY A 271 -72.38 14.85 -26.89
N ALA A 272 -72.94 15.90 -27.40
CA ALA A 272 -74.24 16.51 -27.16
C ALA A 272 -74.42 17.48 -26.02
#